data_e7cca19658cd4c5f5301d5157311d34d
#
_entry.id   e7cca19658cd4c5f5301d5157311d34d
#
_cell.length_a   1.000
_cell.length_b   1.000
_cell.length_c   1.000
_cell.angle_alpha   90.00
_cell.angle_beta   90.00
_cell.angle_gamma   90.00
#
_symmetry.space_group_name_H-M   'P 1'
#
loop_
_entity.id
_entity.type
_entity.pdbx_description
1 polymer ?
#
loop_
_entity_poly.entity_id
_entity_poly.type
_entity_poly.pdbx_seq_one_letter_code
_entity_poly.pdbx_strand_id
1 'polypeptide(L)'
;MSDEVENNEVPQEHDPHGKGVPGATGAAAFSVSGMYRDWFLDYASYVILERAVPALYDGLKPVQRRILHSMKDLDDGRYNKVANIIGHTMQYHPHGDASIGDALVQLGQKDLLIDCQGNWGKTLTGDSAAAPRNIE
;
A
#
# COMPACT_ATOMS: atom_id res chain seq x y z
N MET A 1 -8.08 -27.27 62.57
CA MET A 1 -7.18 -26.15 62.25
C MET A 1 -7.67 -25.57 60.95
N SER A 2 -8.37 -24.51 61.12
CA SER A 2 -9.17 -23.82 60.13
C SER A 2 -8.24 -22.80 59.43
N ASP A 3 -8.12 -22.85 58.10
CA ASP A 3 -7.51 -21.74 57.33
C ASP A 3 -8.61 -21.05 56.55
N GLU A 4 -8.94 -19.86 57.03
CA GLU A 4 -9.85 -18.92 56.42
C GLU A 4 -9.23 -18.34 55.15
N VAL A 5 -9.96 -18.48 54.04
CA VAL A 5 -9.64 -17.79 52.78
C VAL A 5 -10.28 -16.40 52.86
N GLU A 6 -9.43 -15.39 52.99
CA GLU A 6 -9.77 -14.00 53.02
C GLU A 6 -10.22 -13.50 51.65
N ASN A 7 -11.51 -13.21 51.51
CA ASN A 7 -12.10 -12.59 50.34
C ASN A 7 -11.69 -11.12 50.31
N ASN A 8 -10.85 -10.76 49.39
CA ASN A 8 -10.44 -9.37 49.14
C ASN A 8 -11.49 -8.75 48.20
N GLU A 9 -12.54 -8.18 48.78
CA GLU A 9 -13.49 -7.34 48.03
C GLU A 9 -12.84 -5.99 47.73
N VAL A 10 -12.69 -5.70 46.41
CA VAL A 10 -12.28 -4.40 45.89
C VAL A 10 -13.43 -3.39 46.19
N PRO A 11 -13.18 -2.23 46.83
CA PRO A 11 -14.20 -1.23 47.11
C PRO A 11 -14.75 -0.66 45.80
N GLN A 12 -16.07 -0.74 45.64
CA GLN A 12 -16.79 0.01 44.61
C GLN A 12 -16.78 1.49 44.99
N GLU A 13 -16.09 2.29 44.18
CA GLU A 13 -16.15 3.75 44.27
C GLU A 13 -17.56 4.23 43.91
N HIS A 14 -18.27 4.73 44.92
CA HIS A 14 -19.60 5.29 44.81
C HIS A 14 -19.48 6.71 44.24
N ASP A 15 -19.86 6.90 42.98
CA ASP A 15 -19.94 8.21 42.31
C ASP A 15 -21.17 8.98 42.79
N PRO A 16 -21.05 10.10 43.57
CA PRO A 16 -22.18 10.82 44.14
C PRO A 16 -22.86 11.82 43.18
N HIS A 17 -22.50 11.88 41.91
CA HIS A 17 -23.06 12.83 40.94
C HIS A 17 -23.76 12.20 39.75
N GLY A 18 -24.58 11.20 40.00
CA GLY A 18 -25.52 10.67 39.00
C GLY A 18 -26.54 11.70 38.54
N LYS A 19 -26.15 12.70 37.76
CA LYS A 19 -27.11 13.48 36.96
C LYS A 19 -27.22 12.77 35.60
N GLY A 20 -28.22 11.88 35.53
CA GLY A 20 -28.66 11.30 34.29
C GLY A 20 -28.99 12.41 33.29
N VAL A 21 -28.29 12.42 32.17
CA VAL A 21 -28.64 13.22 31.00
C VAL A 21 -29.77 12.47 30.29
N PRO A 22 -31.00 13.01 30.25
CA PRO A 22 -32.08 12.36 29.51
C PRO A 22 -31.91 12.68 28.04
N GLY A 23 -31.70 11.66 27.22
CA GLY A 23 -31.80 11.82 25.79
C GLY A 23 -30.75 11.17 24.91
N ALA A 24 -29.98 10.23 25.40
CA ALA A 24 -29.11 9.43 24.49
C ALA A 24 -29.79 8.09 24.15
N THR A 25 -30.94 8.17 23.48
CA THR A 25 -31.48 7.04 22.75
C THR A 25 -30.58 6.80 21.53
N GLY A 26 -29.76 5.73 21.56
CA GLY A 26 -29.07 5.23 20.38
C GLY A 26 -27.60 5.59 20.25
N ALA A 27 -26.87 5.81 21.35
CA ALA A 27 -25.42 5.64 21.27
C ALA A 27 -25.15 4.15 21.07
N ALA A 28 -25.04 3.72 19.80
CA ALA A 28 -24.47 2.43 19.50
C ALA A 28 -23.13 2.38 20.24
N ALA A 29 -23.02 1.47 21.21
CA ALA A 29 -21.76 1.24 21.90
C ALA A 29 -20.77 0.83 20.81
N PHE A 30 -19.95 1.77 20.36
CA PHE A 30 -18.88 1.49 19.41
C PHE A 30 -17.89 0.62 20.17
N SER A 31 -18.06 -0.67 20.01
CA SER A 31 -17.09 -1.63 20.49
C SER A 31 -15.74 -1.27 19.85
N VAL A 32 -14.68 -1.20 20.62
CA VAL A 32 -13.31 -0.96 20.13
C VAL A 32 -12.97 -1.93 19.00
N SER A 33 -13.48 -3.16 19.06
CA SER A 33 -13.34 -4.15 17.99
C SER A 33 -14.06 -3.74 16.69
N GLY A 34 -15.21 -3.05 16.78
CA GLY A 34 -15.92 -2.52 15.62
C GLY A 34 -15.14 -1.39 14.96
N MET A 35 -14.65 -0.42 15.73
CA MET A 35 -13.79 0.66 15.24
C MET A 35 -12.52 0.12 14.58
N TYR A 36 -11.87 -0.87 15.19
CA TYR A 36 -10.66 -1.49 14.63
C TYR A 36 -10.95 -2.17 13.31
N ARG A 37 -12.06 -2.86 13.19
CA ARG A 37 -12.49 -3.53 11.97
C ARG A 37 -12.77 -2.52 10.87
N ASP A 38 -13.48 -1.43 11.17
CA ASP A 38 -13.83 -0.41 10.18
C ASP A 38 -12.59 0.33 9.70
N TRP A 39 -11.69 0.74 10.59
CA TRP A 39 -10.40 1.33 10.22
C TRP A 39 -9.50 0.39 9.43
N PHE A 40 -9.51 -0.90 9.77
CA PHE A 40 -8.75 -1.90 9.02
C PHE A 40 -9.32 -2.06 7.60
N LEU A 41 -10.64 -2.09 7.44
CA LEU A 41 -11.29 -2.18 6.14
C LEU A 41 -11.04 -0.93 5.29
N ASP A 42 -11.12 0.26 5.89
CA ASP A 42 -10.81 1.51 5.20
C ASP A 42 -9.35 1.57 4.75
N TYR A 43 -8.42 1.19 5.63
CA TYR A 43 -7.00 1.12 5.29
C TYR A 43 -6.71 0.08 4.22
N ALA A 44 -7.28 -1.12 4.32
CA ALA A 44 -7.11 -2.18 3.34
C ALA A 44 -7.68 -1.77 1.98
N SER A 45 -8.85 -1.12 1.96
CA SER A 45 -9.46 -0.58 0.73
C SER A 45 -8.58 0.49 0.09
N TYR A 46 -8.04 1.40 0.89
CA TYR A 46 -7.11 2.43 0.41
C TYR A 46 -5.85 1.80 -0.22
N VAL A 47 -5.22 0.84 0.46
CA VAL A 47 -4.02 0.15 -0.06
C VAL A 47 -4.32 -0.58 -1.36
N ILE A 48 -5.47 -1.26 -1.47
CA ILE A 48 -5.87 -1.97 -2.68
C ILE A 48 -6.08 -1.00 -3.84
N LEU A 49 -6.80 0.10 -3.62
CA LEU A 49 -7.08 1.12 -4.64
C LEU A 49 -5.80 1.80 -5.11
N GLU A 50 -4.88 2.12 -4.21
CA GLU A 50 -3.61 2.79 -4.52
C GLU A 50 -2.54 1.85 -5.09
N ARG A 51 -2.72 0.54 -5.03
CA ARG A 51 -1.71 -0.43 -5.47
C ARG A 51 -2.18 -1.36 -6.58
N ALA A 52 -3.33 -1.99 -6.41
CA ALA A 52 -3.73 -3.13 -7.23
C ALA A 52 -4.72 -2.76 -8.34
N VAL A 53 -5.57 -1.78 -8.12
CA VAL A 53 -6.67 -1.43 -9.03
C VAL A 53 -6.19 -0.45 -10.10
N PRO A 54 -6.24 -0.83 -11.40
CA PRO A 54 -5.96 0.10 -12.49
C PRO A 54 -7.02 1.21 -12.57
N ALA A 55 -6.60 2.40 -12.99
CA ALA A 55 -7.54 3.50 -13.23
C ALA A 55 -8.45 3.19 -14.43
N LEU A 56 -9.71 3.62 -14.32
CA LEU A 56 -10.72 3.38 -15.35
C LEU A 56 -10.36 4.04 -16.70
N TYR A 57 -9.70 5.19 -16.66
CA TYR A 57 -9.46 6.01 -17.85
C TYR A 57 -8.32 5.51 -18.74
N ASP A 58 -7.27 4.98 -18.14
CA ASP A 58 -6.02 4.61 -18.85
C ASP A 58 -5.54 3.18 -18.57
N GLY A 59 -6.21 2.47 -17.66
CA GLY A 59 -5.83 1.12 -17.29
C GLY A 59 -4.49 1.01 -16.53
N LEU A 60 -3.91 2.13 -16.09
CA LEU A 60 -2.64 2.14 -15.40
C LEU A 60 -2.81 2.06 -13.89
N LYS A 61 -1.97 1.26 -13.26
CA LYS A 61 -1.81 1.27 -11.80
C LYS A 61 -1.03 2.52 -11.37
N PRO A 62 -1.20 3.00 -10.14
CA PRO A 62 -0.48 4.18 -9.65
C PRO A 62 1.04 4.13 -9.82
N VAL A 63 1.67 2.98 -9.55
CA VAL A 63 3.11 2.79 -9.75
C VAL A 63 3.52 2.95 -11.21
N GLN A 64 2.73 2.40 -12.14
CA GLN A 64 3.01 2.50 -13.58
C GLN A 64 2.95 3.95 -14.07
N ARG A 65 1.97 4.72 -13.59
CA ARG A 65 1.85 6.15 -13.91
C ARG A 65 3.03 6.95 -13.38
N ARG A 66 3.50 6.65 -12.16
CA ARG A 66 4.69 7.29 -11.57
C ARG A 66 5.95 6.97 -12.34
N ILE A 67 6.10 5.73 -12.83
CA ILE A 67 7.20 5.33 -13.71
C ILE A 67 7.17 6.13 -15.01
N LEU A 68 6.04 6.18 -15.70
CA LEU A 68 5.91 6.93 -16.96
C LEU A 68 6.15 8.43 -16.76
N HIS A 69 5.70 9.00 -15.64
CA HIS A 69 6.01 10.39 -15.29
C HIS A 69 7.51 10.60 -15.10
N SER A 70 8.16 9.72 -14.36
CA SER A 70 9.61 9.75 -14.15
C SER A 70 10.40 9.60 -15.46
N MET A 71 9.97 8.71 -16.34
CA MET A 71 10.59 8.54 -17.66
C MET A 71 10.47 9.79 -18.52
N LYS A 72 9.29 10.44 -18.49
CA LYS A 72 9.07 11.72 -19.18
C LYS A 72 10.01 12.81 -18.69
N ASP A 73 10.24 12.89 -17.38
CA ASP A 73 11.14 13.90 -16.79
C ASP A 73 12.62 13.64 -17.14
N LEU A 74 12.99 12.38 -17.35
CA LEU A 74 14.35 11.97 -17.74
C LEU A 74 14.55 11.93 -19.25
N ASP A 75 13.50 12.13 -20.04
CA ASP A 75 13.56 11.99 -21.50
C ASP A 75 14.41 13.11 -22.13
N ASP A 76 15.56 12.68 -22.64
CA ASP A 76 16.51 13.50 -23.41
C ASP A 76 16.69 12.97 -24.85
N GLY A 77 15.80 12.08 -25.27
CA GLY A 77 15.85 11.42 -26.60
C GLY A 77 16.83 10.26 -26.68
N ARG A 78 17.39 9.82 -25.56
CA ARG A 78 18.28 8.66 -25.48
C ARG A 78 17.73 7.59 -24.56
N TYR A 79 18.17 6.36 -24.74
CA TYR A 79 17.86 5.29 -23.82
C TYR A 79 18.47 5.55 -22.45
N ASN A 80 17.70 5.31 -21.43
CA ASN A 80 18.10 5.47 -20.04
C ASN A 80 18.18 4.11 -19.34
N LYS A 81 19.23 3.91 -18.55
CA LYS A 81 19.34 2.70 -17.72
C LYS A 81 18.12 2.54 -16.82
N VAL A 82 17.55 1.35 -16.80
CA VAL A 82 16.42 1.01 -15.93
C VAL A 82 16.73 1.34 -14.47
N ALA A 83 17.96 1.13 -14.01
CA ALA A 83 18.38 1.51 -12.66
C ALA A 83 18.22 3.02 -12.37
N ASN A 84 18.49 3.89 -13.36
CA ASN A 84 18.32 5.33 -13.21
C ASN A 84 16.84 5.71 -13.13
N ILE A 85 16.00 5.09 -13.96
CA ILE A 85 14.55 5.29 -13.95
C ILE A 85 13.96 4.85 -12.61
N ILE A 86 14.38 3.69 -12.07
CA ILE A 86 13.95 3.22 -10.75
C ILE A 86 14.33 4.22 -9.68
N GLY A 87 15.60 4.67 -9.65
CA GLY A 87 16.09 5.64 -8.67
C GLY A 87 15.34 6.96 -8.73
N HIS A 88 15.04 7.47 -9.92
CA HIS A 88 14.25 8.70 -10.09
C HIS A 88 12.79 8.51 -9.67
N THR A 89 12.20 7.36 -9.98
CA THR A 89 10.81 7.04 -9.61
C THR A 89 10.61 6.96 -8.09
N MET A 90 11.64 6.61 -7.32
CA MET A 90 11.57 6.55 -5.86
C MET A 90 11.19 7.90 -5.21
N GLN A 91 11.40 9.02 -5.90
CA GLN A 91 10.94 10.34 -5.43
C GLN A 91 9.41 10.44 -5.36
N TYR A 92 8.72 9.72 -6.23
CA TYR A 92 7.26 9.74 -6.37
C TYR A 92 6.58 8.53 -5.76
N HIS A 93 7.34 7.45 -5.49
CA HIS A 93 6.80 6.18 -5.01
C HIS A 93 7.50 5.77 -3.70
N PRO A 94 6.81 5.84 -2.54
CA PRO A 94 7.41 5.61 -1.23
C PRO A 94 7.73 4.14 -0.93
N HIS A 95 7.38 3.22 -1.82
CA HIS A 95 7.65 1.79 -1.69
C HIS A 95 8.99 1.46 -2.36
N GLY A 96 9.67 0.42 -1.89
CA GLY A 96 11.05 0.10 -2.29
C GLY A 96 11.28 -0.09 -3.79
N ASP A 97 12.54 -0.01 -4.19
CA ASP A 97 13.06 -0.13 -5.56
C ASP A 97 12.65 -1.42 -6.27
N ALA A 98 12.58 -2.54 -5.55
CA ALA A 98 12.17 -3.83 -6.10
C ALA A 98 10.76 -3.77 -6.72
N SER A 99 9.79 -3.14 -6.03
CA SER A 99 8.42 -3.03 -6.53
C SER A 99 8.31 -2.14 -7.78
N ILE A 100 9.15 -1.12 -7.88
CA ILE A 100 9.26 -0.25 -9.05
C ILE A 100 9.89 -1.02 -10.21
N GLY A 101 10.96 -1.76 -9.94
CA GLY A 101 11.65 -2.59 -10.92
C GLY A 101 10.73 -3.64 -11.56
N ASP A 102 10.00 -4.38 -10.74
CA ASP A 102 9.03 -5.39 -11.20
C ASP A 102 7.93 -4.76 -12.06
N ALA A 103 7.40 -3.61 -11.65
CA ALA A 103 6.38 -2.90 -12.40
C ALA A 103 6.92 -2.36 -13.75
N LEU A 104 8.14 -1.87 -13.78
CA LEU A 104 8.79 -1.39 -15.01
C LEU A 104 9.06 -2.53 -15.97
N VAL A 105 9.57 -3.67 -15.48
CA VAL A 105 9.76 -4.88 -16.31
C VAL A 105 8.43 -5.35 -16.89
N GLN A 106 7.35 -5.37 -16.11
CA GLN A 106 6.03 -5.74 -16.61
C GLN A 106 5.50 -4.77 -17.68
N LEU A 107 5.80 -3.47 -17.58
CA LEU A 107 5.45 -2.49 -18.61
C LEU A 107 6.25 -2.73 -19.88
N GLY A 108 7.56 -2.94 -19.80
CA GLY A 108 8.43 -3.20 -20.93
C GLY A 108 8.09 -4.50 -21.66
N GLN A 109 7.78 -5.57 -20.94
CA GLN A 109 7.38 -6.85 -21.53
C GLN A 109 6.09 -6.80 -22.35
N LYS A 110 5.24 -5.78 -22.14
CA LYS A 110 4.02 -5.58 -22.94
C LYS A 110 4.30 -4.97 -24.32
N ASP A 111 5.45 -4.35 -24.49
CA ASP A 111 5.89 -3.72 -25.74
C ASP A 111 4.86 -2.75 -26.36
N LEU A 112 4.20 -1.98 -25.49
CA LEU A 112 3.13 -1.06 -25.89
C LEU A 112 3.41 0.41 -25.60
N LEU A 113 4.08 0.70 -24.49
CA LEU A 113 4.26 2.06 -23.98
C LEU A 113 5.72 2.47 -23.85
N ILE A 114 6.62 1.52 -23.87
CA ILE A 114 8.05 1.71 -23.59
C ILE A 114 8.85 0.95 -24.65
N ASP A 115 9.76 1.66 -25.27
CA ASP A 115 10.78 1.05 -26.14
C ASP A 115 11.87 0.46 -25.26
N CYS A 116 12.16 -0.80 -25.45
CA CYS A 116 13.06 -1.57 -24.59
C CYS A 116 14.32 -2.00 -25.33
N GLN A 117 15.47 -1.81 -24.68
CA GLN A 117 16.74 -2.32 -25.16
C GLN A 117 17.39 -3.28 -24.16
N GLY A 118 17.86 -4.42 -24.64
CA GLY A 118 18.45 -5.46 -23.81
C GLY A 118 17.51 -6.62 -23.52
N ASN A 119 17.85 -7.43 -22.52
CA ASN A 119 17.06 -8.62 -22.15
C ASN A 119 16.05 -8.30 -21.05
N TRP A 120 14.82 -8.04 -21.44
CA TRP A 120 13.72 -7.78 -20.54
C TRP A 120 12.97 -9.03 -20.08
N GLY A 121 13.48 -10.21 -20.43
CA GLY A 121 12.79 -11.47 -20.18
C GLY A 121 11.62 -11.69 -21.13
N LYS A 122 10.97 -12.83 -21.00
CA LYS A 122 9.77 -13.18 -21.79
C LYS A 122 8.72 -13.84 -20.93
N THR A 123 7.55 -13.29 -20.90
CA THR A 123 6.42 -13.87 -20.15
C THR A 123 6.04 -15.26 -20.67
N LEU A 124 6.18 -15.51 -21.95
CA LEU A 124 5.81 -16.80 -22.59
C LEU A 124 6.75 -17.95 -22.20
N THR A 125 8.04 -17.67 -22.03
CA THR A 125 9.06 -18.68 -21.70
C THR A 125 9.36 -18.74 -20.21
N GLY A 126 8.88 -17.74 -19.44
CA GLY A 126 9.21 -17.61 -18.02
C GLY A 126 10.62 -17.08 -17.76
N ASP A 127 11.29 -16.58 -18.79
CA ASP A 127 12.62 -16.00 -18.62
C ASP A 127 12.55 -14.70 -17.83
N SER A 128 13.40 -14.57 -16.83
CA SER A 128 13.51 -13.34 -16.03
C SER A 128 14.28 -12.26 -16.76
N ALA A 129 13.96 -11.00 -16.47
CA ALA A 129 14.70 -9.86 -16.97
C ALA A 129 16.13 -9.84 -16.43
N ALA A 130 17.04 -9.27 -17.19
CA ALA A 130 18.39 -8.98 -16.72
C ALA A 130 18.38 -7.92 -15.60
N ALA A 131 19.49 -7.79 -14.88
CA ALA A 131 19.59 -6.79 -13.82
C ALA A 131 19.31 -5.36 -14.36
N PRO A 132 18.67 -4.48 -13.58
CA PRO A 132 18.30 -3.12 -14.03
C PRO A 132 19.43 -2.24 -14.57
N ARG A 133 20.66 -2.55 -14.22
CA ARG A 133 21.87 -1.87 -14.74
C ARG A 133 22.26 -2.29 -16.16
N ASN A 134 21.71 -3.41 -16.66
CA ASN A 134 22.08 -4.02 -17.94
C ASN A 134 21.03 -3.83 -19.02
N ILE A 135 19.89 -3.25 -18.69
CA ILE A 135 18.76 -3.00 -19.60
C ILE A 135 18.42 -1.51 -19.64
N GLU A 136 17.89 -1.07 -20.75
CA GLU A 136 17.57 0.33 -21.03
C GLU A 136 16.16 0.48 -21.60
#